data_1b15b7d41fbc8151f8c6ce79421c2b90
#
_entry.id   1b15b7d41fbc8151f8c6ce79421c2b90
#
_cell.length_a   1.000
_cell.length_b   1.000
_cell.length_c   1.000
_cell.angle_alpha   90.00
_cell.angle_beta   90.00
_cell.angle_gamma   90.00
#
_symmetry.space_group_name_H-M   'P 1'
#
loop_
_entity.id
_entity.type
_entity.pdbx_description
1 polymer ?
#
loop_
_entity_poly.entity_id
_entity_poly.type
_entity_poly.pdbx_seq_one_letter_code
_entity_poly.pdbx_strand_id
1 'polypeptide(L)'
;LMCIRVSPKWGLWTFGLEVERVRYEATQSGIGPRMHQLRNLYKDKRIIVGCDKLDVVRGVIQKLQAFYELLLHYPRWRNNVVLIQITIPAMHSSPKLERQVSELVSLINGDFGSLSFTPVQHYHQLIEREEYYALLSVADLALVTSVRDGMNTMSMEYVVCQNEHGQSPIIISEFTGTAVHLQAAIQINPWDIGGVAAAIHHSLCISDQERYDRNKQCHEQVVSKTSHTWALSLVQQLQHRLRHRFSAHSTPIFNLEPMLKGL
;
A
#
# COMPACT_ATOMS: atom_id res chain seq x y z
N LEU A 1 5.27 -18.08 16.93
CA LEU A 1 5.20 -16.63 16.72
C LEU A 1 5.83 -15.93 17.92
N MET A 2 7.13 -15.71 17.82
CA MET A 2 7.93 -15.10 18.87
C MET A 2 7.81 -13.57 18.71
N CYS A 3 6.95 -12.94 19.53
CA CYS A 3 6.93 -11.49 19.66
C CYS A 3 8.22 -11.06 20.38
N ILE A 4 9.23 -10.69 19.63
CA ILE A 4 10.41 -10.03 20.19
C ILE A 4 9.95 -8.66 20.68
N ARG A 5 9.82 -8.50 22.00
CA ARG A 5 9.69 -7.19 22.65
C ARG A 5 10.96 -6.40 22.34
N VAL A 6 10.92 -5.61 21.28
CA VAL A 6 12.00 -4.71 20.93
C VAL A 6 11.95 -3.52 21.90
N SER A 7 13.03 -3.33 22.67
CA SER A 7 13.21 -2.20 23.56
C SER A 7 13.02 -0.88 22.80
N PRO A 8 12.44 0.19 23.41
CA PRO A 8 12.20 1.48 22.75
C PRO A 8 13.45 2.21 22.21
N LYS A 9 14.65 1.69 22.46
CA LYS A 9 15.91 2.20 21.90
C LYS A 9 16.28 1.64 20.52
N TRP A 10 15.48 0.69 20.00
CA TRP A 10 15.60 0.22 18.63
C TRP A 10 14.64 1.06 17.81
N GLY A 11 15.15 1.97 17.00
CA GLY A 11 14.32 2.61 15.99
C GLY A 11 13.54 1.52 15.27
N LEU A 12 12.22 1.68 15.15
CA LEU A 12 11.31 0.70 14.53
C LEU A 12 11.62 0.65 13.02
N TRP A 13 12.74 0.00 12.67
CA TRP A 13 13.13 -0.22 11.29
C TRP A 13 12.44 -1.49 10.83
N THR A 14 11.33 -1.32 10.19
CA THR A 14 10.71 -2.38 9.40
C THR A 14 11.48 -2.53 8.08
N PHE A 15 11.49 -3.74 7.53
CA PHE A 15 12.10 -4.05 6.25
C PHE A 15 11.78 -2.98 5.19
N GLY A 16 12.75 -2.61 4.37
CA GLY A 16 12.56 -1.70 3.26
C GLY A 16 12.14 -2.42 1.97
N LEU A 17 11.69 -1.64 1.00
CA LEU A 17 11.41 -2.10 -0.36
C LEU A 17 12.69 -2.07 -1.21
N GLU A 18 12.81 -3.00 -2.15
CA GLU A 18 13.82 -2.92 -3.21
C GLU A 18 13.29 -2.04 -4.36
N VAL A 19 13.53 -0.74 -4.24
CA VAL A 19 12.93 0.30 -5.11
C VAL A 19 13.31 0.10 -6.57
N GLU A 20 14.59 -0.21 -6.86
CA GLU A 20 15.08 -0.38 -8.23
C GLU A 20 14.40 -1.58 -8.92
N ARG A 21 14.14 -2.65 -8.18
CA ARG A 21 13.37 -3.77 -8.71
C ARG A 21 11.94 -3.35 -9.08
N VAL A 22 11.26 -2.61 -8.21
CA VAL A 22 9.90 -2.13 -8.50
C VAL A 22 9.89 -1.21 -9.72
N ARG A 23 10.85 -0.28 -9.83
CA ARG A 23 11.01 0.56 -11.03
C ARG A 23 11.21 -0.27 -12.28
N TYR A 24 12.14 -1.22 -12.24
CA TYR A 24 12.41 -2.08 -13.37
C TYR A 24 11.16 -2.87 -13.77
N GLU A 25 10.46 -3.48 -12.83
CA GLU A 25 9.23 -4.24 -13.08
C GLU A 25 8.11 -3.34 -13.61
N ALA A 26 7.94 -2.12 -13.08
CA ALA A 26 6.92 -1.17 -13.51
C ALA A 26 7.19 -0.51 -14.89
N THR A 27 8.39 -0.63 -15.43
CA THR A 27 8.78 -0.08 -16.76
C THR A 27 8.92 -1.13 -17.83
N GLN A 28 8.54 -2.40 -17.58
CA GLN A 28 8.58 -3.45 -18.59
C GLN A 28 7.66 -3.14 -19.78
N SER A 29 8.02 -3.63 -20.94
CA SER A 29 7.34 -3.34 -22.22
C SER A 29 5.83 -3.69 -22.21
N GLY A 30 5.41 -4.67 -21.43
CA GLY A 30 4.00 -5.07 -21.27
C GLY A 30 3.14 -4.07 -20.46
N ILE A 31 3.76 -3.21 -19.63
CA ILE A 31 3.04 -2.33 -18.70
C ILE A 31 2.30 -1.20 -19.46
N GLY A 32 2.99 -0.51 -20.37
CA GLY A 32 2.40 0.61 -21.12
C GLY A 32 1.09 0.27 -21.85
N PRO A 33 1.04 -0.81 -22.64
CA PRO A 33 -0.20 -1.28 -23.26
C PRO A 33 -1.33 -1.57 -22.26
N ARG A 34 -1.02 -2.20 -21.11
CA ARG A 34 -2.00 -2.49 -20.05
C ARG A 34 -2.52 -1.22 -19.40
N MET A 35 -1.65 -0.25 -19.11
CA MET A 35 -2.06 1.07 -18.61
C MET A 35 -3.03 1.76 -19.57
N HIS A 36 -2.73 1.74 -20.86
CA HIS A 36 -3.61 2.31 -21.88
C HIS A 36 -4.97 1.61 -21.94
N GLN A 37 -4.99 0.28 -21.85
CA GLN A 37 -6.24 -0.50 -21.79
C GLN A 37 -7.08 -0.12 -20.58
N LEU A 38 -6.48 -0.03 -19.37
CA LEU A 38 -7.19 0.35 -18.15
C LEU A 38 -7.72 1.79 -18.23
N ARG A 39 -6.93 2.73 -18.73
CA ARG A 39 -7.38 4.13 -18.93
C ARG A 39 -8.53 4.25 -19.93
N ASN A 40 -8.52 3.45 -20.99
CA ASN A 40 -9.64 3.41 -21.95
C ASN A 40 -10.88 2.77 -21.36
N LEU A 41 -10.73 1.68 -20.59
CA LEU A 41 -11.85 0.99 -19.93
C LEU A 41 -12.57 1.89 -18.92
N TYR A 42 -11.78 2.67 -18.16
CA TYR A 42 -12.30 3.59 -17.13
C TYR A 42 -12.15 5.05 -17.54
N LYS A 43 -12.37 5.33 -18.85
CA LYS A 43 -12.32 6.70 -19.37
C LYS A 43 -13.26 7.60 -18.55
N ASP A 44 -12.77 8.79 -18.20
CA ASP A 44 -13.48 9.82 -17.43
C ASP A 44 -13.89 9.39 -16.01
N LYS A 45 -13.31 8.30 -15.50
CA LYS A 45 -13.55 7.82 -14.12
C LYS A 45 -12.27 7.88 -13.28
N ARG A 46 -12.44 8.10 -11.99
CA ARG A 46 -11.34 7.97 -11.01
C ARG A 46 -11.21 6.52 -10.57
N ILE A 47 -9.99 6.02 -10.59
CA ILE A 47 -9.66 4.64 -10.20
C ILE A 47 -9.10 4.65 -8.79
N ILE A 48 -9.80 3.97 -7.88
CA ILE A 48 -9.28 3.67 -6.53
C ILE A 48 -8.79 2.22 -6.55
N VAL A 49 -7.57 1.98 -6.07
CA VAL A 49 -7.02 0.63 -5.98
C VAL A 49 -6.89 0.16 -4.54
N GLY A 50 -7.27 -1.07 -4.30
CA GLY A 50 -6.98 -1.84 -3.09
C GLY A 50 -6.43 -3.21 -3.45
N CYS A 51 -5.35 -3.62 -2.82
CA CYS A 51 -4.79 -4.96 -3.00
C CYS A 51 -4.40 -5.53 -1.63
N ASP A 52 -5.12 -6.57 -1.20
CA ASP A 52 -5.01 -7.12 0.14
C ASP A 52 -5.05 -8.65 0.12
N LYS A 53 -4.44 -9.28 1.11
CA LYS A 53 -4.80 -10.66 1.43
C LYS A 53 -6.19 -10.66 2.04
N LEU A 54 -7.03 -11.64 1.69
CA LEU A 54 -8.36 -11.75 2.26
C LEU A 54 -8.28 -12.29 3.69
N ASP A 55 -7.96 -11.40 4.61
CA ASP A 55 -7.86 -11.64 6.05
C ASP A 55 -8.59 -10.51 6.79
N VAL A 56 -9.16 -10.84 7.95
CA VAL A 56 -9.89 -9.89 8.81
C VAL A 56 -9.06 -8.65 9.14
N VAL A 57 -7.75 -8.84 9.38
CA VAL A 57 -6.85 -7.75 9.76
C VAL A 57 -6.53 -6.78 8.60
N ARG A 58 -6.84 -7.15 7.37
CA ARG A 58 -6.58 -6.30 6.19
C ARG A 58 -7.65 -5.25 5.93
N GLY A 59 -8.78 -5.31 6.63
CA GLY A 59 -9.78 -4.26 6.62
C GLY A 59 -10.54 -4.10 5.29
N VAL A 60 -10.69 -5.18 4.52
CA VAL A 60 -11.43 -5.14 3.24
C VAL A 60 -12.90 -4.77 3.46
N ILE A 61 -13.51 -5.26 4.55
CA ILE A 61 -14.89 -4.90 4.93
C ILE A 61 -15.00 -3.40 5.20
N GLN A 62 -14.10 -2.83 5.99
CA GLN A 62 -14.06 -1.39 6.31
C GLN A 62 -13.90 -0.55 5.04
N LYS A 63 -13.05 -1.01 4.11
CA LYS A 63 -12.86 -0.36 2.82
C LYS A 63 -14.14 -0.31 2.00
N LEU A 64 -14.82 -1.44 1.86
CA LEU A 64 -16.08 -1.52 1.11
C LEU A 64 -17.18 -0.69 1.77
N GLN A 65 -17.30 -0.73 3.11
CA GLN A 65 -18.25 0.11 3.84
C GLN A 65 -17.96 1.60 3.63
N ALA A 66 -16.69 2.02 3.72
CA ALA A 66 -16.32 3.41 3.48
C ALA A 66 -16.58 3.85 2.02
N PHE A 67 -16.39 2.95 1.07
CA PHE A 67 -16.72 3.22 -0.33
C PHE A 67 -18.25 3.33 -0.56
N TYR A 68 -19.04 2.51 0.13
CA TYR A 68 -20.50 2.65 0.15
C TYR A 68 -20.92 4.02 0.68
N GLU A 69 -20.37 4.44 1.85
CA GLU A 69 -20.64 5.75 2.45
C GLU A 69 -20.22 6.91 1.53
N LEU A 70 -19.10 6.76 0.82
CA LEU A 70 -18.68 7.73 -0.19
C LEU A 70 -19.76 7.92 -1.27
N LEU A 71 -20.28 6.83 -1.83
CA LEU A 71 -21.29 6.90 -2.88
C LEU A 71 -22.67 7.38 -2.35
N LEU A 72 -22.96 7.10 -1.08
CA LEU A 72 -24.17 7.55 -0.42
C LEU A 72 -24.17 9.05 -0.18
N HIS A 73 -23.11 9.58 0.46
CA HIS A 73 -23.02 10.96 0.94
C HIS A 73 -22.40 11.94 -0.05
N TYR A 74 -21.69 11.45 -1.07
CA TYR A 74 -21.09 12.29 -2.11
C TYR A 74 -21.57 11.90 -3.51
N PRO A 75 -22.80 12.25 -3.91
CA PRO A 75 -23.42 11.82 -5.17
C PRO A 75 -22.62 12.14 -6.44
N ARG A 76 -21.73 13.15 -6.37
CA ARG A 76 -20.84 13.50 -7.47
C ARG A 76 -19.92 12.36 -7.91
N TRP A 77 -19.66 11.38 -7.02
CA TRP A 77 -18.81 10.22 -7.32
C TRP A 77 -19.58 9.04 -7.92
N ARG A 78 -20.92 9.06 -7.88
CA ARG A 78 -21.72 8.05 -8.54
C ARG A 78 -21.42 8.06 -10.04
N ASN A 79 -21.13 6.92 -10.61
CA ASN A 79 -20.71 6.74 -12.01
C ASN A 79 -19.36 7.42 -12.39
N ASN A 80 -18.66 8.08 -11.46
CA ASN A 80 -17.43 8.80 -11.72
C ASN A 80 -16.20 8.22 -11.00
N VAL A 81 -16.41 7.23 -10.14
CA VAL A 81 -15.32 6.53 -9.43
C VAL A 81 -15.54 5.04 -9.46
N VAL A 82 -14.48 4.28 -9.63
CA VAL A 82 -14.45 2.81 -9.54
C VAL A 82 -13.46 2.37 -8.48
N LEU A 83 -13.87 1.45 -7.63
CA LEU A 83 -12.97 0.75 -6.72
C LEU A 83 -12.58 -0.60 -7.34
N ILE A 84 -11.31 -0.75 -7.67
CA ILE A 84 -10.73 -2.02 -8.10
C ILE A 84 -10.09 -2.66 -6.87
N GLN A 85 -10.78 -3.67 -6.32
CA GLN A 85 -10.33 -4.41 -5.16
C GLN A 85 -9.82 -5.78 -5.58
N ILE A 86 -8.53 -6.01 -5.36
CA ILE A 86 -7.91 -7.32 -5.53
C ILE A 86 -7.77 -7.94 -4.15
N THR A 87 -8.25 -9.17 -4.01
CA THR A 87 -8.04 -9.95 -2.79
C THR A 87 -7.29 -11.24 -3.13
N ILE A 88 -6.14 -11.42 -2.50
CA ILE A 88 -5.35 -12.64 -2.64
C ILE A 88 -5.81 -13.62 -1.56
N PRO A 89 -6.03 -14.91 -1.89
CA PRO A 89 -6.38 -15.92 -0.91
C PRO A 89 -5.40 -15.94 0.26
N ALA A 90 -5.92 -15.96 1.50
CA ALA A 90 -5.10 -16.11 2.69
C ALA A 90 -4.71 -17.59 2.89
N MET A 91 -3.65 -17.87 3.67
CA MET A 91 -3.25 -19.23 4.01
C MET A 91 -4.38 -20.02 4.72
N HIS A 92 -5.21 -19.30 5.48
CA HIS A 92 -6.42 -19.84 6.10
C HIS A 92 -7.60 -19.10 5.53
N SER A 93 -8.34 -19.74 4.59
CA SER A 93 -9.55 -19.13 4.04
C SER A 93 -10.63 -19.00 5.12
N SER A 94 -11.37 -17.91 5.07
CA SER A 94 -12.54 -17.69 5.92
C SER A 94 -13.78 -17.57 5.05
N PRO A 95 -14.53 -18.66 4.84
CA PRO A 95 -15.75 -18.63 4.02
C PRO A 95 -16.77 -17.57 4.47
N LYS A 96 -16.76 -17.27 5.79
CA LYS A 96 -17.59 -16.20 6.35
C LYS A 96 -17.16 -14.82 5.82
N LEU A 97 -15.84 -14.56 5.82
CA LEU A 97 -15.30 -13.28 5.31
C LEU A 97 -15.53 -13.14 3.81
N GLU A 98 -15.28 -14.21 3.04
CA GLU A 98 -15.53 -14.24 1.60
C GLU A 98 -16.99 -13.91 1.28
N ARG A 99 -17.92 -14.51 2.02
CA ARG A 99 -19.37 -14.22 1.88
C ARG A 99 -19.68 -12.76 2.20
N GLN A 100 -19.17 -12.24 3.32
CA GLN A 100 -19.41 -10.84 3.70
C GLN A 100 -18.88 -9.85 2.66
N VAL A 101 -17.70 -10.11 2.10
CA VAL A 101 -17.14 -9.28 1.01
C VAL A 101 -18.02 -9.35 -0.22
N SER A 102 -18.46 -10.55 -0.64
CA SER A 102 -19.32 -10.73 -1.80
C SER A 102 -20.68 -10.07 -1.62
N GLU A 103 -21.28 -10.15 -0.43
CA GLU A 103 -22.53 -9.49 -0.09
C GLU A 103 -22.40 -7.96 -0.18
N LEU A 104 -21.34 -7.38 0.39
CA LEU A 104 -21.08 -5.93 0.30
C LEU A 104 -20.82 -5.47 -1.13
N VAL A 105 -20.03 -6.21 -1.89
CA VAL A 105 -19.79 -5.90 -3.31
C VAL A 105 -21.11 -5.92 -4.09
N SER A 106 -21.93 -6.94 -3.87
CA SER A 106 -23.25 -7.06 -4.52
C SER A 106 -24.18 -5.92 -4.13
N LEU A 107 -24.21 -5.54 -2.85
CA LEU A 107 -24.98 -4.41 -2.35
C LEU A 107 -24.56 -3.09 -3.03
N ILE A 108 -23.28 -2.78 -3.03
CA ILE A 108 -22.75 -1.54 -3.63
C ILE A 108 -23.08 -1.48 -5.12
N ASN A 109 -22.87 -2.60 -5.82
CA ASN A 109 -23.10 -2.68 -7.25
C ASN A 109 -24.60 -2.68 -7.59
N GLY A 110 -25.45 -3.20 -6.72
CA GLY A 110 -26.91 -3.12 -6.86
C GLY A 110 -27.46 -1.71 -6.65
N ASP A 111 -26.98 -1.01 -5.61
CA ASP A 111 -27.50 0.31 -5.26
C ASP A 111 -26.98 1.45 -6.16
N PHE A 112 -25.74 1.33 -6.63
CA PHE A 112 -25.04 2.43 -7.35
C PHE A 112 -24.55 2.04 -8.74
N GLY A 113 -24.73 0.79 -9.16
CA GLY A 113 -24.36 0.32 -10.48
C GLY A 113 -25.44 0.57 -11.54
N SER A 114 -25.07 0.31 -12.78
CA SER A 114 -25.97 0.37 -13.93
C SER A 114 -25.59 -0.72 -14.94
N LEU A 115 -26.38 -0.89 -16.00
CA LEU A 115 -26.06 -1.85 -17.07
C LEU A 115 -24.69 -1.59 -17.73
N SER A 116 -24.25 -0.34 -17.74
CA SER A 116 -22.99 0.07 -18.38
C SER A 116 -21.85 0.32 -17.39
N PHE A 117 -22.09 0.27 -16.07
CA PHE A 117 -21.09 0.63 -15.08
C PHE A 117 -21.25 -0.13 -13.77
N THR A 118 -20.15 -0.66 -13.27
CA THR A 118 -20.06 -1.37 -11.99
C THR A 118 -19.08 -0.63 -11.07
N PRO A 119 -19.57 -0.04 -9.96
CA PRO A 119 -18.74 0.76 -9.05
C PRO A 119 -17.61 -0.01 -8.39
N VAL A 120 -17.79 -1.28 -8.06
CA VAL A 120 -16.79 -2.13 -7.44
C VAL A 120 -16.45 -3.29 -8.35
N GLN A 121 -15.19 -3.36 -8.76
CA GLN A 121 -14.60 -4.49 -9.45
C GLN A 121 -13.80 -5.30 -8.43
N HIS A 122 -14.31 -6.48 -8.07
CA HIS A 122 -13.67 -7.34 -7.08
C HIS A 122 -13.09 -8.58 -7.75
N TYR A 123 -11.79 -8.75 -7.61
CA TYR A 123 -11.03 -9.92 -8.10
C TYR A 123 -10.47 -10.71 -6.93
N HIS A 124 -10.96 -11.93 -6.72
CA HIS A 124 -10.44 -12.83 -5.68
C HIS A 124 -9.45 -13.82 -6.27
N GLN A 125 -8.32 -13.31 -6.74
CA GLN A 125 -7.26 -14.12 -7.35
C GLN A 125 -5.93 -13.37 -7.35
N LEU A 126 -4.83 -14.12 -7.53
CA LEU A 126 -3.55 -13.53 -7.86
C LEU A 126 -3.61 -13.03 -9.30
N ILE A 127 -3.25 -11.75 -9.52
CA ILE A 127 -3.13 -11.17 -10.85
C ILE A 127 -1.67 -11.21 -11.33
N GLU A 128 -1.48 -11.12 -12.65
CA GLU A 128 -0.15 -11.06 -13.24
C GLU A 128 0.58 -9.78 -12.83
N ARG A 129 1.92 -9.85 -12.76
CA ARG A 129 2.74 -8.69 -12.35
C ARG A 129 2.56 -7.48 -13.24
N GLU A 130 2.49 -7.69 -14.54
CA GLU A 130 2.27 -6.59 -15.50
C GLU A 130 0.94 -5.88 -15.27
N GLU A 131 -0.12 -6.65 -15.01
CA GLU A 131 -1.44 -6.11 -14.70
C GLU A 131 -1.45 -5.39 -13.35
N TYR A 132 -0.77 -5.94 -12.35
CA TYR A 132 -0.62 -5.34 -11.04
C TYR A 132 0.08 -3.97 -11.11
N TYR A 133 1.26 -3.90 -11.71
CA TYR A 133 2.01 -2.65 -11.81
C TYR A 133 1.33 -1.63 -12.73
N ALA A 134 0.68 -2.08 -13.82
CA ALA A 134 -0.13 -1.20 -14.65
C ALA A 134 -1.27 -0.57 -13.85
N LEU A 135 -1.97 -1.35 -13.01
CA LEU A 135 -3.05 -0.87 -12.16
C LEU A 135 -2.54 0.14 -11.12
N LEU A 136 -1.42 -0.15 -10.44
CA LEU A 136 -0.81 0.79 -9.49
C LEU A 136 -0.40 2.11 -10.17
N SER A 137 0.07 2.05 -11.42
CA SER A 137 0.51 3.22 -12.17
C SER A 137 -0.63 4.11 -12.69
N VAL A 138 -1.82 3.53 -12.98
CA VAL A 138 -2.96 4.29 -13.49
C VAL A 138 -3.93 4.74 -12.41
N ALA A 139 -3.86 4.19 -11.21
CA ALA A 139 -4.83 4.51 -10.16
C ALA A 139 -4.70 5.97 -9.70
N ASP A 140 -5.84 6.61 -9.46
CA ASP A 140 -5.91 7.99 -8.95
C ASP A 140 -5.81 8.05 -7.42
N LEU A 141 -5.98 6.90 -6.75
CA LEU A 141 -5.89 6.79 -5.30
C LEU A 141 -5.61 5.34 -4.90
N ALA A 142 -4.65 5.11 -3.99
CA ALA A 142 -4.56 3.84 -3.28
C ALA A 142 -5.21 3.94 -1.90
N LEU A 143 -5.94 2.87 -1.53
CA LEU A 143 -6.68 2.82 -0.27
C LEU A 143 -6.28 1.60 0.56
N VAL A 144 -5.58 1.84 1.67
CA VAL A 144 -5.11 0.82 2.62
C VAL A 144 -5.82 1.01 3.95
N THR A 145 -6.74 0.11 4.27
CA THR A 145 -7.62 0.18 5.45
C THR A 145 -7.35 -0.92 6.47
N SER A 146 -6.11 -1.41 6.52
CA SER A 146 -5.76 -2.48 7.45
C SER A 146 -6.02 -2.08 8.90
N VAL A 147 -6.71 -2.92 9.65
CA VAL A 147 -6.97 -2.71 11.08
C VAL A 147 -5.78 -3.13 11.94
N ARG A 148 -4.86 -3.89 11.37
CA ARG A 148 -3.58 -4.27 11.95
C ARG A 148 -2.64 -4.75 10.85
N ASP A 149 -1.54 -4.06 10.67
CA ASP A 149 -0.51 -4.44 9.69
C ASP A 149 0.88 -4.04 10.19
N GLY A 150 1.89 -4.79 9.84
CA GLY A 150 3.28 -4.41 10.07
C GLY A 150 3.79 -3.53 8.92
N MET A 151 4.28 -4.18 7.86
CA MET A 151 4.77 -3.52 6.66
C MET A 151 3.82 -3.79 5.49
N ASN A 152 3.24 -2.75 4.95
CA ASN A 152 2.40 -2.83 3.77
C ASN A 152 3.24 -2.55 2.52
N THR A 153 3.65 -3.61 1.81
CA THR A 153 4.50 -3.47 0.62
C THR A 153 3.77 -2.80 -0.53
N MET A 154 2.48 -3.08 -0.72
CA MET A 154 1.68 -2.48 -1.79
C MET A 154 1.66 -0.95 -1.70
N SER A 155 1.56 -0.38 -0.49
CA SER A 155 1.59 1.07 -0.31
C SER A 155 2.90 1.70 -0.79
N MET A 156 4.03 1.03 -0.56
CA MET A 156 5.34 1.50 -1.00
C MET A 156 5.54 1.29 -2.51
N GLU A 157 5.12 0.14 -3.05
CA GLU A 157 5.13 -0.14 -4.49
C GLU A 157 4.27 0.88 -5.25
N TYR A 158 3.08 1.21 -4.71
CA TYR A 158 2.22 2.25 -5.28
C TYR A 158 2.94 3.60 -5.35
N VAL A 159 3.57 4.04 -4.27
CA VAL A 159 4.31 5.32 -4.23
C VAL A 159 5.41 5.36 -5.29
N VAL A 160 6.14 4.25 -5.48
CA VAL A 160 7.19 4.16 -6.53
C VAL A 160 6.58 4.25 -7.93
N CYS A 161 5.50 3.50 -8.20
CA CYS A 161 4.83 3.53 -9.50
C CYS A 161 4.24 4.92 -9.81
N GLN A 162 3.68 5.60 -8.81
CA GLN A 162 3.06 6.91 -8.99
C GLN A 162 4.08 8.03 -9.21
N ASN A 163 5.30 7.91 -8.69
CA ASN A 163 6.36 8.89 -8.95
C ASN A 163 6.70 8.98 -10.43
N GLU A 164 6.63 7.87 -11.15
CA GLU A 164 6.94 7.81 -12.58
C GLU A 164 5.76 8.24 -13.48
N HIS A 165 4.51 8.20 -12.97
CA HIS A 165 3.33 8.30 -13.83
C HIS A 165 2.30 9.35 -13.40
N GLY A 166 1.66 9.16 -12.26
CA GLY A 166 0.44 9.89 -11.92
C GLY A 166 0.54 10.85 -10.74
N GLN A 167 1.54 10.65 -9.87
CA GLN A 167 1.75 11.41 -8.64
C GLN A 167 0.51 11.46 -7.74
N SER A 168 -0.30 10.39 -7.78
CA SER A 168 -1.57 10.30 -7.07
C SER A 168 -1.36 10.02 -5.58
N PRO A 169 -2.28 10.50 -4.71
CA PRO A 169 -2.16 10.33 -3.27
C PRO A 169 -2.42 8.89 -2.83
N ILE A 170 -2.04 8.61 -1.59
CA ILE A 170 -2.35 7.36 -0.92
C ILE A 170 -3.05 7.65 0.41
N ILE A 171 -4.10 6.89 0.69
CA ILE A 171 -4.73 6.80 2.02
C ILE A 171 -4.22 5.54 2.70
N ILE A 172 -3.71 5.67 3.92
CA ILE A 172 -3.17 4.56 4.68
C ILE A 172 -3.71 4.56 6.11
N SER A 173 -4.05 3.38 6.61
CA SER A 173 -4.47 3.22 8.01
C SER A 173 -3.33 3.56 8.97
N GLU A 174 -3.62 4.33 10.02
CA GLU A 174 -2.72 4.63 11.14
C GLU A 174 -2.23 3.36 11.88
N PHE A 175 -2.95 2.24 11.73
CA PHE A 175 -2.59 0.94 12.35
C PHE A 175 -1.62 0.11 11.50
N THR A 176 -1.07 0.68 10.41
CA THR A 176 0.02 0.07 9.64
C THR A 176 1.36 0.62 10.11
N GLY A 177 2.36 -0.24 10.29
CA GLY A 177 3.72 0.22 10.59
C GLY A 177 4.33 1.10 9.49
N THR A 178 3.87 0.94 8.25
CA THR A 178 4.29 1.77 7.12
C THR A 178 3.81 3.22 7.25
N ALA A 179 2.67 3.48 7.91
CA ALA A 179 2.14 4.83 8.09
C ALA A 179 3.09 5.76 8.85
N VAL A 180 3.87 5.22 9.80
CA VAL A 180 4.90 5.97 10.53
C VAL A 180 5.98 6.54 9.59
N HIS A 181 6.19 5.88 8.46
CA HIS A 181 7.22 6.25 7.47
C HIS A 181 6.66 7.08 6.32
N LEU A 182 5.38 6.92 5.98
CA LEU A 182 4.70 7.67 4.93
C LEU A 182 3.90 8.83 5.54
N GLN A 183 4.60 9.80 6.14
CA GLN A 183 3.96 10.90 6.87
C GLN A 183 3.15 11.85 5.97
N ALA A 184 3.48 11.95 4.68
CA ALA A 184 2.74 12.72 3.71
C ALA A 184 1.51 11.97 3.14
N ALA A 185 1.37 10.68 3.43
CA ALA A 185 0.15 9.93 3.14
C ALA A 185 -1.02 10.45 3.99
N ILE A 186 -2.23 10.33 3.48
CA ILE A 186 -3.44 10.67 4.23
C ILE A 186 -3.74 9.53 5.19
N GLN A 187 -3.52 9.77 6.48
CA GLN A 187 -3.71 8.75 7.50
C GLN A 187 -5.17 8.72 8.00
N ILE A 188 -5.70 7.53 8.17
CA ILE A 188 -7.10 7.31 8.59
C ILE A 188 -7.20 6.24 9.67
N ASN A 189 -8.25 6.34 10.47
CA ASN A 189 -8.72 5.27 11.32
C ASN A 189 -9.71 4.39 10.52
N PRO A 190 -9.40 3.13 10.20
CA PRO A 190 -10.28 2.27 9.40
C PRO A 190 -11.62 1.93 10.08
N TRP A 191 -11.75 2.16 11.37
CA TRP A 191 -13.00 1.97 12.11
C TRP A 191 -13.94 3.18 12.01
N ASP A 192 -13.41 4.35 11.67
CA ASP A 192 -14.21 5.55 11.36
C ASP A 192 -14.61 5.55 9.88
N ILE A 193 -15.64 4.77 9.56
CA ILE A 193 -16.09 4.56 8.19
C ILE A 193 -16.45 5.89 7.49
N GLY A 194 -17.13 6.80 8.20
CA GLY A 194 -17.48 8.13 7.68
C GLY A 194 -16.25 9.00 7.44
N GLY A 195 -15.29 8.99 8.37
CA GLY A 195 -14.00 9.68 8.21
C GLY A 195 -13.18 9.14 7.04
N VAL A 196 -13.19 7.82 6.82
CA VAL A 196 -12.54 7.22 5.64
C VAL A 196 -13.22 7.67 4.35
N ALA A 197 -14.56 7.71 4.29
CA ALA A 197 -15.30 8.22 3.13
C ALA A 197 -14.98 9.69 2.84
N ALA A 198 -14.92 10.52 3.88
CA ALA A 198 -14.52 11.94 3.77
C ALA A 198 -13.06 12.08 3.28
N ALA A 199 -12.14 11.23 3.77
CA ALA A 199 -10.75 11.22 3.33
C ALA A 199 -10.63 10.82 1.85
N ILE A 200 -11.40 9.84 1.37
CA ILE A 200 -11.46 9.47 -0.06
C ILE A 200 -11.95 10.66 -0.87
N HIS A 201 -13.07 11.29 -0.46
CA HIS A 201 -13.59 12.48 -1.15
C HIS A 201 -12.53 13.59 -1.22
N HIS A 202 -11.91 13.94 -0.11
CA HIS A 202 -10.86 14.94 -0.04
C HIS A 202 -9.69 14.60 -0.98
N SER A 203 -9.18 13.36 -0.93
CA SER A 203 -8.04 12.90 -1.72
C SER A 203 -8.28 13.00 -3.24
N LEU A 204 -9.51 12.75 -3.67
CA LEU A 204 -9.89 12.87 -5.08
C LEU A 204 -10.11 14.32 -5.54
N CYS A 205 -10.18 15.28 -4.60
CA CYS A 205 -10.42 16.71 -4.86
C CYS A 205 -9.19 17.60 -4.65
N ILE A 206 -8.08 17.08 -4.10
CA ILE A 206 -6.88 17.89 -3.85
C ILE A 206 -6.28 18.39 -5.17
N SER A 207 -5.57 19.53 -5.10
CA SER A 207 -4.93 20.15 -6.24
C SER A 207 -3.76 19.30 -6.79
N ASP A 208 -3.41 19.50 -8.04
CA ASP A 208 -2.28 18.79 -8.66
C ASP A 208 -0.96 19.11 -7.95
N GLN A 209 -0.79 20.34 -7.44
CA GLN A 209 0.39 20.71 -6.65
C GLN A 209 0.46 19.92 -5.34
N GLU A 210 -0.65 19.80 -4.61
CA GLU A 210 -0.68 19.04 -3.36
C GLU A 210 -0.45 17.53 -3.62
N ARG A 211 -0.99 16.99 -4.71
CA ARG A 211 -0.74 15.61 -5.14
C ARG A 211 0.74 15.38 -5.36
N TYR A 212 1.38 16.26 -6.14
CA TYR A 212 2.81 16.22 -6.41
C TYR A 212 3.64 16.25 -5.13
N ASP A 213 3.39 17.24 -4.26
CA ASP A 213 4.16 17.43 -3.04
C ASP A 213 4.04 16.22 -2.08
N ARG A 214 2.82 15.69 -1.92
CA ARG A 214 2.58 14.48 -1.10
C ARG A 214 3.27 13.26 -1.68
N ASN A 215 3.14 13.01 -2.97
CA ASN A 215 3.77 11.86 -3.61
C ASN A 215 5.29 11.96 -3.53
N LYS A 216 5.88 13.13 -3.82
CA LYS A 216 7.32 13.37 -3.73
C LYS A 216 7.86 13.08 -2.33
N GLN A 217 7.21 13.60 -1.28
CA GLN A 217 7.63 13.35 0.10
C GLN A 217 7.51 11.85 0.46
N CYS A 218 6.44 11.18 0.07
CA CYS A 218 6.31 9.74 0.28
C CYS A 218 7.39 8.96 -0.46
N HIS A 219 7.69 9.34 -1.71
CA HIS A 219 8.72 8.68 -2.52
C HIS A 219 10.12 8.85 -1.90
N GLU A 220 10.49 10.05 -1.45
CA GLU A 220 11.75 10.30 -0.75
C GLU A 220 11.90 9.41 0.49
N GLN A 221 10.80 9.22 1.24
CA GLN A 221 10.79 8.32 2.41
C GLN A 221 10.98 6.85 2.02
N VAL A 222 10.36 6.38 0.95
CA VAL A 222 10.50 5.00 0.47
C VAL A 222 11.92 4.74 -0.02
N VAL A 223 12.49 5.66 -0.82
CA VAL A 223 13.85 5.52 -1.38
C VAL A 223 14.92 5.57 -0.28
N SER A 224 14.74 6.39 0.75
CA SER A 224 15.70 6.49 1.86
C SER A 224 15.72 5.25 2.77
N LYS A 225 14.67 4.42 2.74
CA LYS A 225 14.49 3.26 3.64
C LYS A 225 14.36 1.95 2.87
N THR A 226 15.37 1.64 2.06
CA THR A 226 15.41 0.39 1.29
C THR A 226 15.76 -0.81 2.18
N SER A 227 15.51 -2.03 1.67
CA SER A 227 15.95 -3.27 2.31
C SER A 227 17.47 -3.30 2.54
N HIS A 228 18.24 -2.73 1.62
CA HIS A 228 19.68 -2.60 1.71
C HIS A 228 20.10 -1.69 2.88
N THR A 229 19.54 -0.47 2.99
CA THR A 229 19.82 0.44 4.10
C THR A 229 19.43 -0.15 5.45
N TRP A 230 18.32 -0.91 5.50
CA TRP A 230 17.93 -1.65 6.70
C TRP A 230 18.96 -2.71 7.09
N ALA A 231 19.39 -3.56 6.14
CA ALA A 231 20.36 -4.62 6.39
C ALA A 231 21.70 -4.06 6.88
N LEU A 232 22.21 -3.00 6.24
CA LEU A 232 23.42 -2.29 6.67
C LEU A 232 23.28 -1.74 8.10
N SER A 233 22.18 -1.07 8.40
CA SER A 233 21.91 -0.53 9.74
C SER A 233 21.88 -1.63 10.81
N LEU A 234 21.24 -2.76 10.52
CA LEU A 234 21.19 -3.91 11.42
C LEU A 234 22.60 -4.45 11.70
N VAL A 235 23.41 -4.67 10.66
CA VAL A 235 24.78 -5.18 10.78
C VAL A 235 25.64 -4.19 11.60
N GLN A 236 25.55 -2.89 11.32
CA GLN A 236 26.29 -1.87 12.08
C GLN A 236 25.91 -1.85 13.57
N GLN A 237 24.61 -1.94 13.88
CA GLN A 237 24.14 -2.01 15.26
C GLN A 237 24.62 -3.28 15.98
N LEU A 238 24.60 -4.42 15.30
CA LEU A 238 25.12 -5.67 15.85
C LEU A 238 26.64 -5.57 16.11
N GLN A 239 27.42 -5.05 15.17
CA GLN A 239 28.85 -4.83 15.34
C GLN A 239 29.17 -3.89 16.52
N HIS A 240 28.44 -2.76 16.63
CA HIS A 240 28.61 -1.81 17.71
C HIS A 240 28.36 -2.48 19.08
N ARG A 241 27.30 -3.28 19.20
CA ARG A 241 27.00 -3.98 20.46
C ARG A 241 27.98 -5.09 20.78
N LEU A 242 28.44 -5.83 19.79
CA LEU A 242 29.47 -6.83 19.97
C LEU A 242 30.77 -6.19 20.44
N ARG A 243 31.22 -5.08 19.84
CA ARG A 243 32.41 -4.33 20.28
C ARG A 243 32.28 -3.89 21.75
N HIS A 244 31.16 -3.35 22.16
CA HIS A 244 30.92 -2.93 23.55
C HIS A 244 30.86 -4.12 24.54
N ARG A 245 30.36 -5.27 24.10
CA ARG A 245 30.27 -6.47 24.96
C ARG A 245 31.62 -7.19 25.10
N PHE A 246 32.48 -7.11 24.12
CA PHE A 246 33.78 -7.80 24.07
C PHE A 246 34.97 -6.89 24.32
N SER A 247 34.83 -5.57 24.40
CA SER A 247 35.89 -4.67 24.84
C SER A 247 36.26 -4.85 26.34
N ALA A 248 35.42 -5.61 27.09
CA ALA A 248 35.74 -6.05 28.45
C ALA A 248 36.54 -7.36 28.48
N HIS A 249 36.73 -8.08 27.35
CA HIS A 249 37.54 -9.31 27.26
C HIS A 249 38.25 -9.31 25.89
N SER A 250 39.56 -9.10 25.97
CA SER A 250 40.52 -8.97 24.82
C SER A 250 40.57 -10.26 24.01
N THR A 251 39.73 -10.42 23.00
CA THR A 251 39.97 -11.36 21.90
C THR A 251 39.35 -10.80 20.61
N PRO A 252 40.07 -10.66 19.50
CA PRO A 252 39.51 -10.16 18.24
C PRO A 252 38.63 -11.22 17.59
N ILE A 253 37.33 -10.97 17.60
CA ILE A 253 36.35 -11.85 16.94
C ILE A 253 35.86 -11.17 15.67
N PHE A 254 36.14 -11.78 14.53
CA PHE A 254 35.63 -11.54 13.19
C PHE A 254 35.70 -10.09 12.64
N ASN A 255 36.63 -9.88 11.71
CA ASN A 255 36.64 -8.72 10.83
C ASN A 255 35.66 -8.98 9.65
N LEU A 256 34.49 -8.33 9.64
CA LEU A 256 33.48 -8.44 8.57
C LEU A 256 33.70 -7.39 7.47
N GLU A 257 34.75 -6.52 7.55
CA GLU A 257 35.01 -5.51 6.52
C GLU A 257 35.20 -6.06 5.09
N PRO A 258 35.72 -7.28 4.85
CA PRO A 258 35.84 -7.79 3.50
C PRO A 258 34.49 -8.18 2.87
N MET A 259 33.48 -8.52 3.66
CA MET A 259 32.16 -8.91 3.14
C MET A 259 31.27 -7.73 2.73
N LEU A 260 31.57 -6.54 3.26
CA LEU A 260 30.77 -5.33 2.96
C LEU A 260 31.24 -4.58 1.69
N LYS A 261 32.39 -4.95 1.13
CA LYS A 261 32.92 -4.34 -0.11
C LYS A 261 32.42 -5.03 -1.39
N GLY A 262 31.67 -6.10 -1.26
CA GLY A 262 31.12 -6.88 -2.38
C GLY A 262 29.57 -6.80 -2.49
N LEU A 263 28.90 -6.01 -1.66
CA LEU A 263 27.49 -5.65 -1.72
C LEU A 263 27.32 -4.20 -2.14
#